data_85c516f7847be9d1dadf5ee07cd6b072
#
_entry.id   85c516f7847be9d1dadf5ee07cd6b072
#
_cell.length_a   1.000
_cell.length_b   1.000
_cell.length_c   1.000
_cell.angle_alpha   90.00
_cell.angle_beta   90.00
_cell.angle_gamma   90.00
#
_symmetry.space_group_name_H-M   'P 1'
#
loop_
_entity.id
_entity.type
_entity.pdbx_description
1 polymer ?
#
loop_
_entity_poly.entity_id
_entity_poly.type
_entity_poly.pdbx_seq_one_letter_code
_entity_poly.pdbx_strand_id
1 'polypeptide(L)'
;MQKIFDAHLHLWDLDKMSISWLKGNEKLEQNYDFFRAKEEYEGFEFLGAMYVETNSDDLEKEALFALEQKKLHNLLLCLADLKYKEELSSFREVMHTSKKEAKRLFEADFEEKIEILKTFNIPFEACMKNEELSFLEKFLNKNPNLKVVLNHLGSPKIDRLNEYKKD
;
A
#
# COMPACT_ATOMS: atom_id res chain seq x y z
N MET A 1 15.68 -20.78 -13.66
CA MET A 1 14.33 -20.16 -13.50
C MET A 1 14.54 -18.71 -13.09
N GLN A 2 13.80 -17.77 -13.64
CA GLN A 2 13.89 -16.36 -13.24
C GLN A 2 13.29 -16.18 -11.85
N LYS A 3 13.99 -15.42 -10.97
CA LYS A 3 13.55 -15.13 -9.61
C LYS A 3 12.57 -13.97 -9.60
N ILE A 4 11.50 -14.09 -8.79
CA ILE A 4 10.51 -13.03 -8.61
C ILE A 4 10.24 -12.78 -7.12
N PHE A 5 10.17 -11.51 -6.74
CA PHE A 5 9.62 -11.03 -5.48
C PHE A 5 8.49 -10.07 -5.82
N ASP A 6 7.27 -10.33 -5.35
CA ASP A 6 6.15 -9.42 -5.56
C ASP A 6 6.15 -8.32 -4.49
N ALA A 7 6.47 -7.10 -4.89
CA ALA A 7 6.55 -5.97 -3.99
C ALA A 7 5.19 -5.31 -3.69
N HIS A 8 4.06 -5.81 -4.25
CA HIS A 8 2.76 -5.17 -4.10
C HIS A 8 1.60 -6.15 -4.23
N LEU A 9 1.48 -7.06 -3.27
CA LEU A 9 0.45 -8.10 -3.24
C LEU A 9 -0.71 -7.70 -2.32
N HIS A 10 -1.93 -7.72 -2.83
CA HIS A 10 -3.15 -7.60 -2.04
C HIS A 10 -3.80 -8.96 -1.84
N LEU A 11 -4.10 -9.30 -0.59
CA LEU A 11 -4.88 -10.48 -0.22
C LEU A 11 -6.03 -10.05 0.68
N TRP A 12 -7.17 -10.72 0.60
CA TRP A 12 -8.30 -10.48 1.50
C TRP A 12 -9.21 -11.69 1.62
N ASP A 13 -9.88 -11.76 2.75
CA ASP A 13 -10.91 -12.73 3.09
C ASP A 13 -12.13 -11.95 3.58
N LEU A 14 -13.19 -11.93 2.79
CA LEU A 14 -14.41 -11.16 3.06
C LEU A 14 -15.24 -11.74 4.22
N ASP A 15 -14.92 -12.96 4.68
CA ASP A 15 -15.49 -13.52 5.90
C ASP A 15 -14.79 -12.97 7.16
N LYS A 16 -13.54 -12.48 7.02
CA LYS A 16 -12.73 -11.94 8.11
C LYS A 16 -12.74 -10.41 8.18
N MET A 17 -12.87 -9.72 7.02
CA MET A 17 -12.84 -8.26 6.94
C MET A 17 -13.86 -7.72 5.93
N SER A 18 -14.29 -6.48 6.15
CA SER A 18 -15.16 -5.75 5.24
C SER A 18 -14.35 -4.76 4.40
N ILE A 19 -14.62 -4.75 3.08
CA ILE A 19 -13.96 -3.85 2.13
C ILE A 19 -15.04 -3.22 1.24
N SER A 20 -15.61 -2.11 1.71
CA SER A 20 -16.77 -1.48 1.08
C SER A 20 -16.56 -1.05 -0.36
N TRP A 21 -15.33 -0.70 -0.77
CA TRP A 21 -15.04 -0.26 -2.13
C TRP A 21 -15.09 -1.39 -3.18
N LEU A 22 -15.08 -2.66 -2.75
CA LEU A 22 -15.24 -3.82 -3.63
C LEU A 22 -16.68 -4.01 -4.09
N LYS A 23 -17.65 -3.43 -3.36
CA LYS A 23 -19.08 -3.66 -3.56
C LYS A 23 -19.51 -3.35 -4.99
N GLY A 24 -20.18 -4.33 -5.64
CA GLY A 24 -20.63 -4.22 -7.02
C GLY A 24 -19.54 -4.48 -8.08
N ASN A 25 -18.34 -4.82 -7.68
CA ASN A 25 -17.30 -5.29 -8.59
C ASN A 25 -17.24 -6.83 -8.52
N GLU A 26 -18.02 -7.51 -9.35
CA GLU A 26 -18.15 -8.97 -9.35
C GLU A 26 -16.81 -9.72 -9.43
N LYS A 27 -15.80 -9.11 -10.06
CA LYS A 27 -14.47 -9.73 -10.18
C LYS A 27 -13.68 -9.66 -8.88
N LEU A 28 -13.87 -8.61 -8.09
CA LEU A 28 -13.10 -8.37 -6.88
C LEU A 28 -13.88 -8.71 -5.61
N GLU A 29 -15.21 -8.76 -5.65
CA GLU A 29 -16.07 -9.09 -4.51
C GLU A 29 -16.09 -10.59 -4.23
N GLN A 30 -14.89 -11.17 -4.02
CA GLN A 30 -14.65 -12.57 -3.68
C GLN A 30 -13.34 -12.67 -2.90
N ASN A 31 -13.06 -13.81 -2.27
CA ASN A 31 -11.81 -14.01 -1.53
C ASN A 31 -10.62 -14.16 -2.48
N TYR A 32 -9.50 -13.52 -2.09
CA TYR A 32 -8.21 -13.62 -2.75
C TYR A 32 -7.16 -14.03 -1.73
N ASP A 33 -6.82 -15.30 -1.72
CA ASP A 33 -5.84 -15.88 -0.83
C ASP A 33 -4.44 -16.00 -1.46
N PHE A 34 -3.47 -16.38 -0.65
CA PHE A 34 -2.09 -16.54 -1.10
C PHE A 34 -1.91 -17.66 -2.11
N PHE A 35 -2.69 -18.73 -2.02
CA PHE A 35 -2.56 -19.88 -2.95
C PHE A 35 -2.96 -19.49 -4.35
N ARG A 36 -4.05 -18.75 -4.48
CA ARG A 36 -4.49 -18.18 -5.76
C ARG A 36 -3.46 -17.22 -6.35
N ALA A 37 -2.90 -16.32 -5.52
CA ALA A 37 -1.85 -15.42 -5.97
C ALA A 37 -0.60 -16.19 -6.43
N LYS A 38 -0.24 -17.28 -5.74
CA LYS A 38 0.92 -18.10 -6.07
C LYS A 38 0.81 -18.78 -7.42
N GLU A 39 -0.39 -19.13 -7.87
CA GLU A 39 -0.61 -19.72 -9.21
C GLU A 39 -0.18 -18.77 -10.32
N GLU A 40 -0.31 -17.46 -10.13
CA GLU A 40 0.12 -16.45 -11.10
C GLU A 40 1.65 -16.36 -11.28
N TYR A 41 2.42 -16.94 -10.35
CA TYR A 41 3.89 -16.99 -10.42
C TYR A 41 4.42 -18.29 -11.02
N GLU A 42 3.57 -19.12 -11.65
CA GLU A 42 4.01 -20.33 -12.32
C GLU A 42 5.10 -20.03 -13.37
N GLY A 43 6.16 -20.82 -13.37
CA GLY A 43 7.32 -20.59 -14.25
C GLY A 43 8.42 -19.69 -13.67
N PHE A 44 8.21 -19.12 -12.46
CA PHE A 44 9.21 -18.36 -11.72
C PHE A 44 9.65 -19.05 -10.43
N GLU A 45 10.86 -18.74 -9.98
CA GLU A 45 11.30 -19.03 -8.62
C GLU A 45 10.77 -17.94 -7.70
N PHE A 46 9.64 -18.20 -7.02
CA PHE A 46 9.02 -17.23 -6.11
C PHE A 46 9.86 -17.08 -4.83
N LEU A 47 10.38 -15.87 -4.58
CA LEU A 47 11.20 -15.54 -3.44
C LEU A 47 10.40 -15.04 -2.24
N GLY A 48 9.22 -14.47 -2.45
CA GLY A 48 8.36 -13.89 -1.45
C GLY A 48 7.53 -12.74 -1.98
N ALA A 49 6.72 -12.14 -1.12
CA ALA A 49 5.92 -10.98 -1.46
C ALA A 49 5.81 -10.01 -0.28
N MET A 50 5.42 -8.77 -0.58
CA MET A 50 4.96 -7.81 0.40
C MET A 50 3.43 -7.71 0.34
N TYR A 51 2.77 -8.09 1.44
CA TYR A 51 1.36 -7.80 1.62
C TYR A 51 1.19 -6.29 1.76
N VAL A 52 0.37 -5.70 0.90
CA VAL A 52 0.02 -4.29 0.94
C VAL A 52 -1.45 -4.17 1.34
N GLU A 53 -1.74 -3.27 2.28
CA GLU A 53 -3.08 -3.05 2.81
C GLU A 53 -4.10 -2.77 1.69
N THR A 54 -5.32 -3.26 1.87
CA THR A 54 -6.40 -3.16 0.88
C THR A 54 -7.32 -1.97 1.11
N ASN A 55 -7.02 -1.13 2.11
CA ASN A 55 -7.87 -0.04 2.57
C ASN A 55 -9.25 -0.56 3.00
N SER A 56 -9.24 -1.55 3.89
CA SER A 56 -10.45 -2.14 4.47
C SER A 56 -11.21 -1.12 5.34
N ASP A 57 -12.46 -1.43 5.67
CA ASP A 57 -13.30 -0.59 6.54
C ASP A 57 -12.85 -0.63 8.01
N ASP A 58 -12.04 -1.64 8.38
CA ASP A 58 -11.53 -1.87 9.73
C ASP A 58 -10.03 -2.20 9.67
N LEU A 59 -9.20 -1.19 9.93
CA LEU A 59 -7.74 -1.32 9.85
C LEU A 59 -7.17 -2.33 10.84
N GLU A 60 -7.79 -2.52 12.01
CA GLU A 60 -7.31 -3.49 13.00
C GLU A 60 -7.56 -4.92 12.53
N LYS A 61 -8.74 -5.20 11.96
CA LYS A 61 -9.03 -6.52 11.37
C LYS A 61 -8.12 -6.84 10.20
N GLU A 62 -7.86 -5.86 9.34
CA GLU A 62 -6.93 -6.03 8.25
C GLU A 62 -5.52 -6.30 8.75
N ALA A 63 -5.05 -5.57 9.77
CA ALA A 63 -3.73 -5.79 10.35
C ALA A 63 -3.59 -7.19 10.97
N LEU A 64 -4.61 -7.66 11.69
CA LEU A 64 -4.61 -9.01 12.25
C LEU A 64 -4.58 -10.09 11.16
N PHE A 65 -5.36 -9.92 10.09
CA PHE A 65 -5.32 -10.80 8.93
C PHE A 65 -3.93 -10.80 8.28
N ALA A 66 -3.34 -9.63 8.05
CA ALA A 66 -2.01 -9.50 7.46
C ALA A 66 -0.91 -10.16 8.31
N LEU A 67 -0.98 -10.04 9.63
CA LEU A 67 -0.07 -10.71 10.57
C LEU A 67 -0.20 -12.25 10.50
N GLU A 68 -1.43 -12.75 10.34
CA GLU A 68 -1.67 -14.17 10.10
C GLU A 68 -1.01 -14.61 8.77
N GLN A 69 -1.22 -13.86 7.68
CA GLN A 69 -0.63 -14.16 6.37
C GLN A 69 0.90 -14.08 6.40
N LYS A 70 1.48 -13.09 7.07
CA LYS A 70 2.94 -13.00 7.30
C LYS A 70 3.48 -14.27 7.93
N LYS A 71 2.83 -14.74 8.99
CA LYS A 71 3.25 -15.94 9.73
C LYS A 71 3.15 -17.20 8.88
N LEU A 72 2.07 -17.34 8.09
CA LEU A 72 1.82 -18.53 7.27
C LEU A 72 2.71 -18.59 6.01
N HIS A 73 3.01 -17.45 5.40
CA HIS A 73 3.62 -17.38 4.07
C HIS A 73 4.92 -16.59 4.02
N ASN A 74 5.43 -16.16 5.18
CA ASN A 74 6.67 -15.37 5.32
C ASN A 74 6.64 -14.08 4.46
N LEU A 75 5.55 -13.31 4.56
CA LEU A 75 5.38 -12.07 3.82
C LEU A 75 6.01 -10.89 4.55
N LEU A 76 6.43 -9.87 3.80
CA LEU A 76 6.64 -8.52 4.32
C LEU A 76 5.30 -7.82 4.47
N LEU A 77 5.20 -6.77 5.31
CA LEU A 77 3.95 -6.06 5.55
C LEU A 77 4.07 -4.56 5.26
N CYS A 78 3.09 -4.06 4.52
CA CYS A 78 2.84 -2.64 4.29
C CYS A 78 1.42 -2.31 4.74
N LEU A 79 1.27 -1.71 5.92
CA LEU A 79 -0.03 -1.44 6.55
C LEU A 79 -0.17 0.03 6.97
N ALA A 80 -1.42 0.47 7.13
CA ALA A 80 -1.78 1.80 7.64
C ALA A 80 -1.81 1.86 9.19
N ASP A 81 -1.93 0.74 9.87
CA ASP A 81 -2.03 0.69 11.34
C ASP A 81 -0.64 0.63 12.00
N LEU A 82 -0.18 1.76 12.52
CA LEU A 82 1.10 1.89 13.22
C LEU A 82 1.12 1.27 14.63
N LYS A 83 0.00 0.72 15.11
CA LYS A 83 -0.02 -0.11 16.32
C LYS A 83 0.96 -1.29 16.19
N TYR A 84 1.14 -1.78 14.98
CA TYR A 84 2.01 -2.92 14.65
C TYR A 84 3.32 -2.51 13.98
N LYS A 85 3.81 -1.29 14.22
CA LYS A 85 5.00 -0.71 13.56
C LYS A 85 6.25 -1.58 13.58
N GLU A 86 6.44 -2.40 14.61
CA GLU A 86 7.59 -3.32 14.74
C GLU A 86 7.55 -4.49 13.75
N GLU A 87 6.36 -4.79 13.20
CA GLU A 87 6.14 -5.83 12.22
C GLU A 87 6.17 -5.32 10.77
N LEU A 88 6.18 -3.99 10.59
CA LEU A 88 6.06 -3.36 9.28
C LEU A 88 7.39 -3.30 8.53
N SER A 89 7.32 -3.56 7.24
CA SER A 89 8.40 -3.29 6.27
C SER A 89 8.20 -1.93 5.59
N SER A 90 6.95 -1.46 5.48
CA SER A 90 6.57 -0.12 5.05
C SER A 90 5.20 0.27 5.62
N PHE A 91 4.88 1.55 5.54
CA PHE A 91 3.60 2.12 5.95
C PHE A 91 2.90 2.72 4.73
N ARG A 92 1.62 2.47 4.56
CA ARG A 92 0.81 3.04 3.48
C ARG A 92 -0.41 3.75 4.04
N GLU A 93 -0.73 4.91 3.44
CA GLU A 93 -2.04 5.53 3.59
C GLU A 93 -2.56 5.95 2.20
N VAL A 94 -3.74 5.45 1.83
CA VAL A 94 -4.38 5.77 0.53
C VAL A 94 -4.95 7.19 0.59
N MET A 95 -4.47 8.09 -0.28
CA MET A 95 -4.78 9.52 -0.25
C MET A 95 -5.65 9.99 -1.43
N HIS A 96 -6.28 9.08 -2.15
CA HIS A 96 -7.15 9.41 -3.29
C HIS A 96 -8.59 8.92 -3.11
N THR A 97 -9.04 8.82 -1.86
CA THR A 97 -10.41 8.43 -1.52
C THR A 97 -11.30 9.67 -1.37
N SER A 98 -12.61 9.46 -1.27
CA SER A 98 -13.57 10.56 -0.97
C SER A 98 -13.37 11.21 0.41
N LYS A 99 -12.64 10.53 1.31
CA LYS A 99 -12.39 10.98 2.69
C LYS A 99 -10.97 11.48 2.92
N LYS A 100 -10.04 11.11 2.06
CA LYS A 100 -8.61 11.44 2.21
C LYS A 100 -8.05 11.94 0.88
N GLU A 101 -7.43 13.10 0.91
CA GLU A 101 -6.78 13.76 -0.21
C GLU A 101 -5.31 14.04 0.15
N ALA A 102 -4.50 14.46 -0.83
CA ALA A 102 -3.06 14.72 -0.63
C ALA A 102 -2.74 15.77 0.44
N LYS A 103 -3.66 16.72 0.73
CA LYS A 103 -3.50 17.68 1.84
C LYS A 103 -3.37 17.01 3.20
N ARG A 104 -3.80 15.75 3.33
CA ARG A 104 -3.63 14.87 4.49
C ARG A 104 -2.18 14.81 4.95
N LEU A 105 -1.22 14.92 4.04
CA LEU A 105 0.23 14.95 4.32
C LEU A 105 0.65 16.07 5.29
N PHE A 106 -0.18 17.10 5.48
CA PHE A 106 0.11 18.28 6.30
C PHE A 106 -0.81 18.39 7.53
N GLU A 107 -1.57 17.34 7.84
CA GLU A 107 -2.40 17.28 9.03
C GLU A 107 -1.57 16.84 10.24
N ALA A 108 -1.88 17.38 11.42
CA ALA A 108 -1.08 17.20 12.64
C ALA A 108 -0.89 15.72 13.02
N ASP A 109 -1.96 14.91 12.93
CA ASP A 109 -1.88 13.47 13.24
C ASP A 109 -1.05 12.70 12.20
N PHE A 110 -0.94 13.19 10.96
CA PHE A 110 -0.03 12.62 9.97
C PHE A 110 1.43 12.99 10.26
N GLU A 111 1.69 14.20 10.75
CA GLU A 111 3.04 14.60 11.18
C GLU A 111 3.53 13.71 12.34
N GLU A 112 2.64 13.35 13.30
CA GLU A 112 2.97 12.39 14.36
C GLU A 112 3.34 11.01 13.80
N LYS A 113 2.61 10.52 12.79
CA LYS A 113 2.96 9.27 12.10
C LYS A 113 4.34 9.34 11.45
N ILE A 114 4.67 10.46 10.79
CA ILE A 114 5.97 10.63 10.15
C ILE A 114 7.14 10.55 11.14
N GLU A 115 6.99 11.07 12.35
CA GLU A 115 8.02 10.94 13.38
C GLU A 115 8.20 9.48 13.83
N ILE A 116 7.11 8.70 13.89
CA ILE A 116 7.19 7.25 14.13
C ILE A 116 7.93 6.56 12.98
N LEU A 117 7.57 6.86 11.72
CA LEU A 117 8.23 6.26 10.55
C LEU A 117 9.73 6.53 10.51
N LYS A 118 10.14 7.76 10.81
CA LYS A 118 11.57 8.13 10.91
C LYS A 118 12.28 7.37 12.03
N THR A 119 11.65 7.30 13.22
CA THR A 119 12.21 6.62 14.39
C THR A 119 12.44 5.13 14.15
N PHE A 120 11.48 4.46 13.52
CA PHE A 120 11.55 3.03 13.20
C PHE A 120 12.17 2.74 11.83
N ASN A 121 12.60 3.78 11.10
CA ASN A 121 13.15 3.66 9.74
C ASN A 121 12.20 2.94 8.76
N ILE A 122 10.89 3.16 8.89
CA ILE A 122 9.84 2.57 8.06
C ILE A 122 9.60 3.48 6.85
N PRO A 123 9.72 2.99 5.61
CA PRO A 123 9.36 3.76 4.42
C PRO A 123 7.87 4.11 4.38
N PHE A 124 7.55 5.30 3.87
CA PHE A 124 6.18 5.70 3.54
C PHE A 124 5.85 5.37 2.09
N GLU A 125 4.78 4.63 1.85
CA GLU A 125 4.25 4.35 0.52
C GLU A 125 3.11 5.33 0.19
N ALA A 126 3.42 6.30 -0.65
CA ALA A 126 2.49 7.33 -1.10
C ALA A 126 1.57 6.79 -2.20
N CYS A 127 0.32 6.52 -1.85
CA CYS A 127 -0.72 6.10 -2.78
C CYS A 127 -1.64 7.27 -3.09
N MET A 128 -1.39 7.98 -4.21
CA MET A 128 -2.05 9.23 -4.56
C MET A 128 -2.19 9.42 -6.07
N LYS A 129 -2.99 10.41 -6.46
CA LYS A 129 -3.21 10.75 -7.88
C LYS A 129 -2.09 11.63 -8.42
N ASN A 130 -1.87 11.53 -9.73
CA ASN A 130 -0.88 12.34 -10.44
C ASN A 130 -1.06 13.85 -10.23
N GLU A 131 -2.30 14.33 -10.24
CA GLU A 131 -2.62 15.74 -10.05
C GLU A 131 -2.23 16.28 -8.67
N GLU A 132 -1.94 15.41 -7.72
CA GLU A 132 -1.63 15.73 -6.33
C GLU A 132 -0.12 15.62 -6.01
N LEU A 133 0.72 15.24 -6.99
CA LEU A 133 2.16 15.04 -6.77
C LEU A 133 2.89 16.28 -6.28
N SER A 134 2.40 17.49 -6.61
CA SER A 134 2.94 18.75 -6.07
C SER A 134 2.82 18.86 -4.54
N PHE A 135 1.84 18.19 -3.92
CA PHE A 135 1.75 18.08 -2.47
C PHE A 135 2.83 17.15 -1.92
N LEU A 136 3.08 16.03 -2.60
CA LEU A 136 4.15 15.10 -2.22
C LEU A 136 5.52 15.78 -2.32
N GLU A 137 5.80 16.52 -3.39
CA GLU A 137 7.05 17.30 -3.53
C GLU A 137 7.27 18.27 -2.36
N LYS A 138 6.25 19.06 -2.03
CA LYS A 138 6.29 19.98 -0.88
C LYS A 138 6.54 19.25 0.44
N PHE A 139 5.88 18.10 0.60
CA PHE A 139 6.03 17.26 1.78
C PHE A 139 7.44 16.67 1.90
N LEU A 140 8.01 16.18 0.81
CA LEU A 140 9.38 15.65 0.76
C LEU A 140 10.43 16.73 1.08
N ASN A 141 10.24 17.94 0.58
CA ASN A 141 11.12 19.08 0.90
C ASN A 141 11.14 19.41 2.40
N LYS A 142 10.03 19.16 3.12
CA LYS A 142 9.97 19.29 4.59
C LYS A 142 10.54 18.07 5.32
N ASN A 143 10.60 16.92 4.66
CA ASN A 143 10.98 15.63 5.25
C ASN A 143 12.12 14.95 4.48
N PRO A 144 13.29 15.59 4.29
CA PRO A 144 14.35 15.10 3.37
C PRO A 144 14.93 13.74 3.76
N ASN A 145 14.79 13.33 5.01
CA ASN A 145 15.32 12.05 5.51
C ASN A 145 14.27 10.92 5.55
N LEU A 146 13.03 11.20 5.13
CA LEU A 146 11.99 10.19 5.05
C LEU A 146 12.18 9.36 3.78
N LYS A 147 12.19 8.03 3.91
CA LYS A 147 12.15 7.13 2.77
C LYS A 147 10.73 7.08 2.22
N VAL A 148 10.55 7.33 0.93
CA VAL A 148 9.24 7.34 0.29
C VAL A 148 9.25 6.48 -0.96
N VAL A 149 8.19 5.70 -1.14
CA VAL A 149 7.89 4.93 -2.35
C VAL A 149 6.61 5.49 -2.96
N LEU A 150 6.65 5.88 -4.23
CA LEU A 150 5.46 6.32 -4.96
C LEU A 150 4.77 5.12 -5.58
N ASN A 151 3.59 4.78 -5.07
CA ASN A 151 2.80 3.67 -5.61
C ASN A 151 2.26 3.99 -7.01
N HIS A 152 2.18 2.96 -7.87
CA HIS A 152 1.54 3.02 -9.19
C HIS A 152 2.05 4.17 -10.08
N LEU A 153 3.33 4.57 -9.93
CA LEU A 153 3.92 5.71 -10.65
C LEU A 153 3.13 7.02 -10.47
N GLY A 154 2.43 7.20 -9.34
CA GLY A 154 1.54 8.33 -9.09
C GLY A 154 0.24 8.28 -9.89
N SER A 155 -0.20 7.08 -10.28
CA SER A 155 -1.48 6.86 -11.00
C SER A 155 -1.66 7.75 -12.23
N PRO A 156 -0.75 7.70 -13.23
CA PRO A 156 -0.84 8.52 -14.42
C PRO A 156 -2.09 8.17 -15.23
N LYS A 157 -2.67 9.14 -15.91
CA LYS A 157 -3.78 8.90 -16.86
C LYS A 157 -3.23 8.24 -18.13
N ILE A 158 -3.51 6.95 -18.30
CA ILE A 158 -2.96 6.13 -19.39
C ILE A 158 -3.37 6.66 -20.78
N ASP A 159 -4.58 7.20 -20.91
CA ASP A 159 -5.09 7.83 -22.13
C ASP A 159 -4.36 9.14 -22.49
N ARG A 160 -3.60 9.71 -21.55
CA ARG A 160 -2.86 10.96 -21.66
C ARG A 160 -1.33 10.79 -21.60
N LEU A 161 -0.81 9.57 -21.77
CA LEU A 161 0.64 9.29 -21.64
C LEU A 161 1.53 10.16 -22.54
N ASN A 162 1.02 10.64 -23.70
CA ASN A 162 1.78 11.53 -24.58
C ASN A 162 2.02 12.93 -23.99
N GLU A 163 1.24 13.34 -22.99
CA GLU A 163 1.42 14.61 -22.29
C GLU A 163 2.61 14.57 -21.32
N TYR A 164 2.95 13.39 -20.79
CA TYR A 164 4.08 13.17 -19.87
C TYR A 164 5.45 13.00 -20.55
N LYS A 165 5.48 12.96 -21.88
CA LYS A 165 6.72 12.77 -22.67
C LYS A 165 7.45 14.08 -23.00
N LYS A 166 7.01 15.21 -22.48
CA LYS A 166 7.50 16.54 -22.88
C LYS A 166 8.53 17.14 -21.93
N ASP A 167 8.83 16.43 -20.83
CA ASP A 167 9.86 16.78 -19.85
C ASP A 167 10.93 15.66 -19.83
#